data_4e0ab6e8a4bc0fe717d2062e8e330d8e
#
_entry.id   4e0ab6e8a4bc0fe717d2062e8e330d8e
#
_cell.length_a   1.000
_cell.length_b   1.000
_cell.length_c   1.000
_cell.angle_alpha   90.00
_cell.angle_beta   90.00
_cell.angle_gamma   90.00
#
_symmetry.space_group_name_H-M   'P 1'
#
loop_
_entity.id
_entity.type
_entity.pdbx_description
1 polymer ?
#
loop_
_entity_poly.entity_id
_entity_poly.type
_entity_poly.pdbx_seq_one_letter_code
_entity_poly.pdbx_strand_id
1 'polypeptide(L)'
;EGPQARQALQAAAALRGVQPDRLVWAARLGHQEHLRRLACADLILDTQPYTMHTTAVDALAAGVPFLTCCGNTMAGRVSSSLLHTAGLGDCVCVDAANYRQRMAALAADAQARGQLRLRFEAARTQSPLFDSTAFARYLEMGYDMAYARWQAGLPPADIAVGAG
;
A
#
# COMPACT_ATOMS: atom_id res chain seq x y z
N GLU A 1 -16.14 -11.75 -4.27
CA GLU A 1 -16.44 -11.07 -5.54
C GLU A 1 -17.60 -11.78 -6.23
N GLY A 2 -18.61 -11.00 -6.66
CA GLY A 2 -19.79 -11.56 -7.31
C GLY A 2 -19.48 -12.08 -8.73
N PRO A 3 -20.28 -13.04 -9.25
CA PRO A 3 -20.10 -13.60 -10.59
C PRO A 3 -20.04 -12.54 -11.69
N GLN A 4 -20.82 -11.48 -11.56
CA GLN A 4 -20.88 -10.36 -12.52
C GLN A 4 -19.54 -9.60 -12.63
N ALA A 5 -18.87 -9.35 -11.51
CA ALA A 5 -17.56 -8.67 -11.50
C ALA A 5 -16.49 -9.53 -12.20
N ARG A 6 -16.51 -10.84 -11.99
CA ARG A 6 -15.62 -11.78 -12.68
C ARG A 6 -15.85 -11.78 -14.19
N GLN A 7 -17.10 -11.86 -14.62
CA GLN A 7 -17.46 -11.79 -16.05
C GLN A 7 -17.00 -10.48 -16.70
N ALA A 8 -17.22 -9.34 -16.02
CA ALA A 8 -16.80 -8.03 -16.52
C ALA A 8 -15.29 -7.96 -16.68
N LEU A 9 -14.51 -8.45 -15.70
CA LEU A 9 -13.05 -8.48 -15.77
C LEU A 9 -12.54 -9.43 -16.86
N GLN A 10 -13.16 -10.60 -17.03
CA GLN A 10 -12.81 -11.53 -18.10
C GLN A 10 -13.08 -10.93 -19.48
N ALA A 11 -14.24 -10.28 -19.67
CA ALA A 11 -14.56 -9.59 -20.91
C ALA A 11 -13.57 -8.45 -21.20
N ALA A 12 -13.24 -7.64 -20.21
CA ALA A 12 -12.28 -6.55 -20.35
C ALA A 12 -10.86 -7.03 -20.67
N ALA A 13 -10.46 -8.18 -20.12
CA ALA A 13 -9.18 -8.83 -20.42
C ALA A 13 -9.15 -9.40 -21.83
N ALA A 14 -10.21 -10.09 -22.26
CA ALA A 14 -10.34 -10.66 -23.59
C ALA A 14 -10.27 -9.58 -24.69
N LEU A 15 -10.93 -8.43 -24.48
CA LEU A 15 -10.85 -7.27 -25.38
C LEU A 15 -9.42 -6.71 -25.53
N ARG A 16 -8.52 -7.05 -24.62
CA ARG A 16 -7.10 -6.66 -24.63
C ARG A 16 -6.16 -7.81 -24.99
N GLY A 17 -6.70 -8.91 -25.51
CA GLY A 17 -5.94 -10.08 -25.93
C GLY A 17 -5.40 -10.95 -24.79
N VAL A 18 -5.90 -10.76 -23.55
CA VAL A 18 -5.52 -11.60 -22.41
C VAL A 18 -6.42 -12.84 -22.38
N GLN A 19 -5.82 -14.03 -22.41
CA GLN A 19 -6.54 -15.29 -22.35
C GLN A 19 -7.25 -15.43 -20.99
N PRO A 20 -8.51 -15.93 -20.95
CA PRO A 20 -9.28 -16.04 -19.71
C PRO A 20 -8.65 -16.91 -18.62
N ASP A 21 -7.92 -17.96 -19.00
CA ASP A 21 -7.20 -18.88 -18.10
C ASP A 21 -6.02 -18.21 -17.34
N ARG A 22 -5.56 -17.08 -17.83
CA ARG A 22 -4.57 -16.24 -17.12
C ARG A 22 -5.16 -15.49 -15.94
N LEU A 23 -6.47 -15.39 -15.83
CA LEU A 23 -7.17 -14.77 -14.70
C LEU A 23 -7.48 -15.85 -13.65
N VAL A 24 -6.64 -15.95 -12.65
CA VAL A 24 -6.78 -16.90 -11.55
C VAL A 24 -7.56 -16.28 -10.40
N TRP A 25 -8.69 -16.86 -10.05
CA TRP A 25 -9.57 -16.38 -8.98
C TRP A 25 -9.24 -17.11 -7.68
N ALA A 26 -8.74 -16.37 -6.71
CA ALA A 26 -8.37 -16.92 -5.43
C ALA A 26 -9.54 -16.85 -4.42
N ALA A 27 -9.77 -17.95 -3.70
CA ALA A 27 -10.75 -17.98 -2.60
C ALA A 27 -10.29 -17.11 -1.43
N ARG A 28 -11.24 -16.69 -0.59
CA ARG A 28 -10.93 -16.02 0.67
C ARG A 28 -10.24 -17.01 1.62
N LEU A 29 -9.16 -16.57 2.24
CA LEU A 29 -8.37 -17.32 3.20
C LEU A 29 -8.34 -16.61 4.55
N GLY A 30 -7.93 -17.30 5.60
CA GLY A 30 -7.54 -16.69 6.86
C GLY A 30 -6.33 -15.76 6.67
N HIS A 31 -6.14 -14.79 7.58
CA HIS A 31 -5.13 -13.73 7.41
C HIS A 31 -3.70 -14.29 7.22
N GLN A 32 -3.28 -15.24 8.02
CA GLN A 32 -1.96 -15.87 7.91
C GLN A 32 -1.73 -16.56 6.56
N GLU A 33 -2.73 -17.29 6.09
CA GLU A 33 -2.67 -17.96 4.78
C GLU A 33 -2.72 -16.97 3.62
N HIS A 34 -3.48 -15.87 3.82
CA HIS A 34 -3.51 -14.76 2.85
C HIS A 34 -2.13 -14.13 2.69
N LEU A 35 -1.42 -13.82 3.78
CA LEU A 35 -0.05 -13.27 3.72
C LEU A 35 0.92 -14.23 3.03
N ARG A 36 0.84 -15.53 3.32
CA ARG A 36 1.67 -16.54 2.64
C ARG A 36 1.40 -16.60 1.14
N ARG A 37 0.12 -16.56 0.75
CA ARG A 37 -0.26 -16.51 -0.66
C ARG A 37 0.18 -15.22 -1.33
N LEU A 38 0.03 -14.09 -0.64
CA LEU A 38 0.44 -12.78 -1.14
C LEU A 38 1.95 -12.76 -1.43
N ALA A 39 2.76 -13.37 -0.58
CA ALA A 39 4.21 -13.51 -0.77
C ALA A 39 4.61 -14.26 -2.05
N CYS A 40 3.69 -15.02 -2.66
CA CYS A 40 3.93 -15.68 -3.95
C CYS A 40 3.77 -14.73 -5.16
N ALA A 41 3.24 -13.52 -4.96
CA ALA A 41 3.10 -12.55 -6.05
C ALA A 41 4.43 -11.85 -6.35
N ASP A 42 4.69 -11.57 -7.62
CA ASP A 42 5.85 -10.79 -8.05
C ASP A 42 5.61 -9.28 -7.87
N LEU A 43 4.38 -8.84 -8.14
CA LEU A 43 3.92 -7.45 -8.07
C LEU A 43 2.45 -7.41 -7.68
N ILE A 44 2.06 -6.38 -6.94
CA ILE A 44 0.66 -6.07 -6.65
C ILE A 44 0.27 -4.80 -7.42
N LEU A 45 -0.92 -4.82 -8.00
CA LEU A 45 -1.50 -3.67 -8.68
C LEU A 45 -2.38 -2.89 -7.70
N ASP A 46 -2.01 -1.64 -7.43
CA ASP A 46 -2.88 -0.73 -6.69
C ASP A 46 -3.96 -0.15 -7.60
N THR A 47 -5.08 0.21 -7.03
CA THR A 47 -6.26 0.72 -7.74
C THR A 47 -6.47 2.21 -7.50
N GLN A 48 -7.25 2.85 -8.37
CA GLN A 48 -7.64 4.25 -8.26
C GLN A 48 -9.14 4.40 -8.56
N PRO A 49 -9.81 5.40 -8.01
CA PRO A 49 -9.34 6.46 -7.10
C PRO A 49 -9.18 6.02 -5.63
N TYR A 50 -9.61 4.81 -5.29
CA TYR A 50 -9.46 4.20 -3.97
C TYR A 50 -8.22 3.31 -3.98
N THR A 51 -7.18 3.73 -3.24
CA THR A 51 -5.93 2.97 -3.14
C THR A 51 -6.04 1.83 -2.12
N MET A 52 -5.07 0.94 -2.11
CA MET A 52 -4.97 -0.10 -1.08
C MET A 52 -4.77 0.54 0.30
N HIS A 53 -5.41 -0.03 1.32
CA HIS A 53 -5.27 0.34 2.73
C HIS A 53 -4.63 -0.81 3.52
N THR A 54 -5.41 -1.62 4.20
CA THR A 54 -4.92 -2.85 4.85
C THR A 54 -4.19 -3.77 3.90
N THR A 55 -4.62 -3.86 2.64
CA THR A 55 -3.92 -4.66 1.63
C THR A 55 -2.52 -4.12 1.34
N ALA A 56 -2.28 -2.80 1.41
CA ALA A 56 -0.94 -2.24 1.26
C ALA A 56 -0.05 -2.58 2.48
N VAL A 57 -0.61 -2.56 3.70
CA VAL A 57 0.10 -3.03 4.90
C VAL A 57 0.44 -4.50 4.78
N ASP A 58 -0.51 -5.33 4.33
CA ASP A 58 -0.28 -6.75 4.09
C ASP A 58 0.80 -7.00 3.04
N ALA A 59 0.82 -6.20 1.96
CA ALA A 59 1.86 -6.26 0.92
C ALA A 59 3.25 -5.93 1.48
N LEU A 60 3.37 -4.85 2.27
CA LEU A 60 4.61 -4.47 2.96
C LEU A 60 5.05 -5.55 3.97
N ALA A 61 4.11 -6.10 4.75
CA ALA A 61 4.38 -7.18 5.69
C ALA A 61 4.82 -8.48 5.00
N ALA A 62 4.31 -8.75 3.80
CA ALA A 62 4.69 -9.88 2.97
C ALA A 62 5.95 -9.64 2.12
N GLY A 63 6.48 -8.42 2.10
CA GLY A 63 7.64 -8.03 1.29
C GLY A 63 7.36 -8.03 -0.22
N VAL A 64 6.10 -7.76 -0.62
CA VAL A 64 5.69 -7.80 -2.03
C VAL A 64 5.63 -6.40 -2.62
N PRO A 65 6.34 -6.13 -3.72
CA PRO A 65 6.39 -4.82 -4.32
C PRO A 65 5.05 -4.35 -4.90
N PHE A 66 4.78 -3.06 -4.76
CA PHE A 66 3.73 -2.36 -5.47
C PHE A 66 4.13 -0.92 -5.76
N LEU A 67 3.50 -0.32 -6.75
CA LEU A 67 3.53 1.12 -7.00
C LEU A 67 2.13 1.69 -6.76
N THR A 68 2.07 2.98 -6.50
CA THR A 68 0.79 3.71 -6.35
C THR A 68 0.85 5.09 -7.00
N CYS A 69 -0.28 5.75 -7.14
CA CYS A 69 -0.36 7.19 -7.40
C CYS A 69 -1.06 7.87 -6.22
N CYS A 70 -0.58 9.05 -5.84
CA CYS A 70 -1.21 9.84 -4.81
C CYS A 70 -2.48 10.52 -5.35
N GLY A 71 -3.62 10.29 -4.70
CA GLY A 71 -4.90 10.93 -5.02
C GLY A 71 -5.21 12.15 -4.15
N ASN A 72 -6.34 12.81 -4.43
CA ASN A 72 -6.76 14.02 -3.72
C ASN A 72 -7.62 13.75 -2.49
N THR A 73 -8.11 12.53 -2.32
CA THR A 73 -8.93 12.12 -1.18
C THR A 73 -8.08 11.39 -0.14
N MET A 74 -8.57 11.27 1.09
CA MET A 74 -7.93 10.44 2.11
C MET A 74 -7.72 9.01 1.59
N ALA A 75 -8.77 8.39 1.04
CA ALA A 75 -8.69 7.04 0.50
C ALA A 75 -7.71 6.90 -0.69
N GLY A 76 -7.50 7.96 -1.46
CA GLY A 76 -6.54 8.00 -2.57
C GLY A 76 -5.10 8.25 -2.13
N ARG A 77 -4.84 8.56 -0.84
CA ARG A 77 -3.50 8.87 -0.32
C ARG A 77 -2.90 7.80 0.57
N VAL A 78 -3.69 6.80 1.00
CA VAL A 78 -3.22 5.83 2.02
C VAL A 78 -2.01 5.04 1.55
N SER A 79 -2.05 4.43 0.35
CA SER A 79 -0.90 3.68 -0.17
C SER A 79 0.37 4.54 -0.30
N SER A 80 0.23 5.80 -0.75
CA SER A 80 1.39 6.70 -0.87
C SER A 80 1.96 7.08 0.50
N SER A 81 1.11 7.34 1.49
CA SER A 81 1.54 7.60 2.86
C SER A 81 2.31 6.42 3.45
N LEU A 82 1.80 5.20 3.27
CA LEU A 82 2.46 3.97 3.72
C LEU A 82 3.83 3.79 3.07
N LEU A 83 3.94 4.00 1.73
CA LEU A 83 5.22 3.91 1.02
C LEU A 83 6.22 4.96 1.49
N HIS A 84 5.80 6.20 1.72
CA HIS A 84 6.68 7.23 2.27
C HIS A 84 7.20 6.86 3.66
N THR A 85 6.31 6.42 4.55
CA THR A 85 6.68 5.97 5.90
C THR A 85 7.61 4.75 5.87
N ALA A 86 7.43 3.88 4.88
CA ALA A 86 8.29 2.71 4.68
C ALA A 86 9.65 3.02 4.01
N GLY A 87 9.96 4.29 3.70
CA GLY A 87 11.19 4.67 2.99
C GLY A 87 11.19 4.29 1.50
N LEU A 88 10.01 4.05 0.93
CA LEU A 88 9.78 3.62 -0.45
C LEU A 88 9.04 4.70 -1.28
N GLY A 89 9.21 5.97 -0.93
CA GLY A 89 8.49 7.09 -1.57
C GLY A 89 8.71 7.21 -3.08
N ASP A 90 9.83 6.71 -3.59
CA ASP A 90 10.09 6.62 -5.03
C ASP A 90 9.15 5.63 -5.75
N CYS A 91 8.46 4.76 -5.03
CA CYS A 91 7.40 3.89 -5.58
C CYS A 91 6.06 4.61 -5.77
N VAL A 92 5.95 5.88 -5.36
CA VAL A 92 4.81 6.73 -5.66
C VAL A 92 4.98 7.37 -7.04
N CYS A 93 4.06 7.08 -7.94
CA CYS A 93 4.06 7.60 -9.30
C CYS A 93 3.41 8.99 -9.37
N VAL A 94 3.89 9.82 -10.28
CA VAL A 94 3.39 11.20 -10.44
C VAL A 94 1.99 11.26 -11.03
N ASP A 95 1.65 10.29 -11.89
CA ASP A 95 0.34 10.16 -12.53
C ASP A 95 0.06 8.72 -13.00
N ALA A 96 -1.15 8.50 -13.51
CA ALA A 96 -1.58 7.20 -14.01
C ALA A 96 -0.82 6.73 -15.27
N ALA A 97 -0.27 7.63 -16.07
CA ALA A 97 0.53 7.27 -17.24
C ALA A 97 1.90 6.74 -16.80
N ASN A 98 2.55 7.44 -15.88
CA ASN A 98 3.80 7.02 -15.25
C ASN A 98 3.63 5.70 -14.49
N TYR A 99 2.52 5.53 -13.74
CA TYR A 99 2.19 4.27 -13.08
C TYR A 99 2.16 3.10 -14.07
N ARG A 100 1.38 3.22 -15.16
CA ARG A 100 1.28 2.16 -16.18
C ARG A 100 2.62 1.85 -16.81
N GLN A 101 3.40 2.87 -17.17
CA GLN A 101 4.72 2.72 -17.76
C GLN A 101 5.67 1.96 -16.83
N ARG A 102 5.75 2.38 -15.57
CA ARG A 102 6.64 1.76 -14.58
C ARG A 102 6.22 0.33 -14.24
N MET A 103 4.91 0.07 -14.11
CA MET A 103 4.40 -1.29 -13.88
C MET A 103 4.71 -2.21 -15.04
N ALA A 104 4.55 -1.74 -16.29
CA ALA A 104 4.90 -2.52 -17.47
C ALA A 104 6.41 -2.81 -17.55
N ALA A 105 7.26 -1.83 -17.22
CA ALA A 105 8.71 -2.01 -17.15
C ALA A 105 9.10 -3.05 -16.09
N LEU A 106 8.54 -2.95 -14.88
CA LEU A 106 8.77 -3.95 -13.83
C LEU A 106 8.25 -5.35 -14.22
N ALA A 107 7.11 -5.44 -14.91
CA ALA A 107 6.59 -6.73 -15.38
C ALA A 107 7.55 -7.40 -16.40
N ALA A 108 8.25 -6.62 -17.21
CA ALA A 108 9.19 -7.12 -18.21
C ALA A 108 10.58 -7.44 -17.67
N ASP A 109 11.00 -6.81 -16.56
CA ASP A 109 12.36 -6.91 -16.01
C ASP A 109 12.37 -7.65 -14.66
N ALA A 110 12.78 -8.93 -14.71
CA ALA A 110 12.87 -9.78 -13.52
C ALA A 110 13.95 -9.31 -12.52
N GLN A 111 15.04 -8.72 -13.01
CA GLN A 111 16.12 -8.23 -12.16
C GLN A 111 15.66 -6.98 -11.39
N ALA A 112 15.01 -6.04 -12.07
CA ALA A 112 14.43 -4.85 -11.43
C ALA A 112 13.35 -5.23 -10.39
N ARG A 113 12.48 -6.20 -10.68
CA ARG A 113 11.53 -6.74 -9.71
C ARG A 113 12.22 -7.32 -8.48
N GLY A 114 13.26 -8.13 -8.69
CA GLY A 114 14.04 -8.73 -7.60
C GLY A 114 14.69 -7.68 -6.71
N GLN A 115 15.30 -6.65 -7.27
CA GLN A 115 15.89 -5.54 -6.52
C GLN A 115 14.83 -4.76 -5.74
N LEU A 116 13.68 -4.49 -6.35
CA LEU A 116 12.58 -3.81 -5.69
C LEU A 116 12.03 -4.67 -4.53
N ARG A 117 11.91 -5.98 -4.72
CA ARG A 117 11.49 -6.91 -3.67
C ARG A 117 12.41 -6.86 -2.46
N LEU A 118 13.71 -6.89 -2.65
CA LEU A 118 14.68 -6.79 -1.54
C LEU A 118 14.48 -5.50 -0.73
N ARG A 119 14.14 -4.39 -1.37
CA ARG A 119 13.83 -3.13 -0.68
C ARG A 119 12.54 -3.23 0.15
N PHE A 120 11.49 -3.87 -0.37
CA PHE A 120 10.26 -4.11 0.38
C PHE A 120 10.48 -5.06 1.56
N GLU A 121 11.29 -6.10 1.40
CA GLU A 121 11.68 -7.01 2.47
C GLU A 121 12.48 -6.30 3.57
N ALA A 122 13.40 -5.41 3.20
CA ALA A 122 14.14 -4.58 4.16
C ALA A 122 13.20 -3.60 4.91
N ALA A 123 12.27 -2.97 4.20
CA ALA A 123 11.31 -2.05 4.80
C ALA A 123 10.44 -2.71 5.88
N ARG A 124 10.14 -4.00 5.76
CA ARG A 124 9.40 -4.76 6.77
C ARG A 124 10.04 -4.73 8.15
N THR A 125 11.37 -4.71 8.23
CA THR A 125 12.12 -4.78 9.49
C THR A 125 12.74 -3.44 9.89
N GLN A 126 12.92 -2.53 8.96
CA GLN A 126 13.63 -1.26 9.18
C GLN A 126 12.71 -0.04 9.21
N SER A 127 11.47 -0.18 8.73
CA SER A 127 10.52 0.92 8.68
C SER A 127 9.88 1.18 10.05
N PRO A 128 9.70 2.45 10.45
CA PRO A 128 8.93 2.81 11.64
C PRO A 128 7.45 2.41 11.54
N LEU A 129 6.95 2.06 10.35
CA LEU A 129 5.58 1.63 10.12
C LEU A 129 5.18 0.42 10.99
N PHE A 130 6.14 -0.46 11.29
CA PHE A 130 5.92 -1.68 12.07
C PHE A 130 6.42 -1.58 13.52
N ASP A 131 6.90 -0.41 13.93
CA ASP A 131 7.29 -0.14 15.32
C ASP A 131 6.06 0.29 16.13
N SER A 132 5.32 -0.70 16.64
CA SER A 132 4.13 -0.45 17.47
C SER A 132 4.44 0.25 18.78
N THR A 133 5.67 0.12 19.30
CA THR A 133 6.10 0.78 20.53
C THR A 133 6.30 2.28 20.28
N ALA A 134 6.98 2.64 19.20
CA ALA A 134 7.13 4.05 18.81
C ALA A 134 5.76 4.67 18.48
N PHE A 135 4.90 3.94 17.75
CA PHE A 135 3.54 4.41 17.47
C PHE A 135 2.74 4.71 18.75
N ALA A 136 2.77 3.81 19.75
CA ALA A 136 2.07 4.01 21.02
C ALA A 136 2.58 5.28 21.73
N ARG A 137 3.91 5.49 21.78
CA ARG A 137 4.49 6.70 22.38
C ARG A 137 4.06 7.98 21.69
N TYR A 138 4.03 8.01 20.35
CA TYR A 138 3.55 9.18 19.62
C TYR A 138 2.07 9.46 19.88
N LEU A 139 1.25 8.41 19.99
CA LEU A 139 -0.16 8.55 20.30
C LEU A 139 -0.36 9.12 21.72
N GLU A 140 0.39 8.63 22.70
CA GLU A 140 0.39 9.13 24.08
C GLU A 140 0.81 10.61 24.12
N MET A 141 1.90 10.97 23.44
CA MET A 141 2.32 12.38 23.32
C MET A 141 1.23 13.26 22.72
N GLY A 142 0.54 12.77 21.67
CA GLY A 142 -0.58 13.49 21.07
C GLY A 142 -1.73 13.74 22.05
N TYR A 143 -2.07 12.75 22.86
CA TYR A 143 -3.08 12.90 23.90
C TYR A 143 -2.65 13.90 24.98
N ASP A 144 -1.43 13.84 25.46
CA ASP A 144 -0.91 14.77 26.46
C ASP A 144 -0.93 16.23 25.94
N MET A 145 -0.52 16.43 24.71
CA MET A 145 -0.56 17.76 24.07
C MET A 145 -1.99 18.26 23.90
N ALA A 146 -2.92 17.40 23.49
CA ALA A 146 -4.32 17.75 23.36
C ALA A 146 -4.95 18.12 24.71
N TYR A 147 -4.64 17.34 25.75
CA TYR A 147 -5.14 17.56 27.09
C TYR A 147 -4.57 18.86 27.71
N ALA A 148 -3.28 19.08 27.58
CA ALA A 148 -2.64 20.32 28.05
C ALA A 148 -3.23 21.57 27.37
N ARG A 149 -3.51 21.48 26.05
CA ARG A 149 -4.17 22.55 25.30
C ARG A 149 -5.58 22.83 25.81
N TRP A 150 -6.36 21.75 26.09
CA TRP A 150 -7.69 21.88 26.66
C TRP A 150 -7.65 22.51 28.06
N GLN A 151 -6.73 22.09 28.93
CA GLN A 151 -6.55 22.66 30.28
C GLN A 151 -6.19 24.15 30.22
N ALA A 152 -5.43 24.56 29.21
CA ALA A 152 -5.09 25.98 29.01
C ALA A 152 -6.25 26.80 28.43
N GLY A 153 -7.44 26.23 28.21
CA GLY A 153 -8.59 26.93 27.63
C GLY A 153 -8.41 27.35 26.16
N LEU A 154 -7.44 26.75 25.47
CA LEU A 154 -7.17 27.06 24.07
C LEU A 154 -8.13 26.30 23.14
N PRO A 155 -8.53 26.90 22.00
CA PRO A 155 -9.39 26.22 21.04
C PRO A 155 -8.70 25.02 20.40
N PRO A 156 -9.45 24.03 19.86
CA PRO A 156 -8.87 22.93 19.09
C PRO A 156 -7.94 23.41 17.96
N ALA A 157 -6.85 22.73 17.76
CA ALA A 157 -5.93 22.96 16.65
C ALA A 157 -5.20 21.67 16.27
N ASP A 158 -4.59 21.64 15.09
CA ASP A 158 -3.74 20.55 14.66
C ASP A 158 -2.56 20.37 15.62
N ILE A 159 -2.27 19.12 15.96
CA ILE A 159 -1.17 18.74 16.83
C ILE A 159 -0.17 17.95 15.99
N ALA A 160 1.00 18.50 15.79
CA ALA A 160 2.09 17.76 15.16
C ALA A 160 2.88 16.99 16.22
N VAL A 161 2.81 15.67 16.16
CA VAL A 161 3.62 14.76 16.96
C VAL A 161 4.68 14.19 16.02
N GLY A 162 5.94 14.49 16.23
CA GLY A 162 7.02 14.06 15.39
C GLY A 162 8.17 13.46 16.18
N ALA A 163 8.96 12.59 15.55
CA ALA A 163 10.32 12.36 15.97
C ALA A 163 11.07 13.67 15.80
N GLY A 164 11.49 14.29 16.92
CA GLY A 164 12.40 15.42 16.90
C GLY A 164 13.75 15.01 16.33
#